data_4b8f482000302b20533306cd390a454d
#
_entry.id   4b8f482000302b20533306cd390a454d
#
_cell.length_a   1.000
_cell.length_b   1.000
_cell.length_c   1.000
_cell.angle_alpha   90.00
_cell.angle_beta   90.00
_cell.angle_gamma   90.00
#
_symmetry.space_group_name_H-M   'P 1'
#
loop_
_entity.id
_entity.type
_entity.pdbx_description
1 polymer ?
#
loop_
_entity_poly.entity_id
_entity_poly.type
_entity_poly.pdbx_seq_one_letter_code
_entity_poly.pdbx_strand_id
1 'polypeptide(L)'
;MNRREFLAASAALAAQAPAAPNILFAIADDQSWLHTGAAGDPIVKTPNFDRVAKAGVLCRNSFSTCPGCAPSRASILTGRSIWQLEEAGTHASYFPRKFTVFPDLLRAAGYYTGLTGKGAGPTNFKDAGWPHNPAGPAFDERKAAKGVLDVHADDYAANFDEFLKQRPKEKPFFFWFGSHEPHRPYRAGSGAAAGKDAAKVTVPAFLPDTPEVRSDILDYYEEIEYFDRQLGRMIASVEKAGELANTLIVVCADNGMAFPRAKANLYEYGIHLPTAIAWPRSIPPGRAIDDLISFRDFAPTFLEAAGLPPHAAMSGRSLLTALKSNKSGQVDPARTAITAGRERHSHARRDNLGYPCRALRTLRYLYIRNFAPELWPAGDPPFFADIDNGPSKTAVVSRKDRFHELSLGKRPAEEFFDITVDPACLQNLAAIPAHKTAFETHRRQLETILKAESDPRILGTGAIFDSYPRHSPMRPGLGGFAEQGKYNPAFTPKTR
;
A
#
# COMPACT_ATOMS: atom_id res chain seq x y z
N MET A 1 -4.92 41.46 -45.57
CA MET A 1 -4.85 40.12 -44.96
C MET A 1 -6.01 39.31 -45.49
N ASN A 2 -5.73 38.30 -46.27
CA ASN A 2 -6.72 37.53 -47.02
C ASN A 2 -7.29 36.44 -46.12
N ARG A 3 -8.57 36.08 -46.25
CA ARG A 3 -9.28 35.07 -45.42
C ARG A 3 -8.53 33.71 -45.34
N ARG A 4 -7.73 33.41 -46.38
CA ARG A 4 -6.82 32.24 -46.40
C ARG A 4 -5.59 32.38 -45.48
N GLU A 5 -5.04 33.58 -45.33
CA GLU A 5 -3.91 33.85 -44.43
C GLU A 5 -4.37 33.84 -42.96
N PHE A 6 -5.61 34.26 -42.68
CA PHE A 6 -6.19 34.15 -41.33
C PHE A 6 -6.48 32.70 -40.93
N LEU A 7 -6.94 31.85 -41.86
CA LEU A 7 -7.16 30.42 -41.64
C LEU A 7 -5.85 29.63 -41.51
N ALA A 8 -4.81 30.01 -42.24
CA ALA A 8 -3.47 29.41 -42.12
C ALA A 8 -2.76 29.80 -40.81
N ALA A 9 -2.93 31.05 -40.33
CA ALA A 9 -2.40 31.49 -39.05
C ALA A 9 -3.15 30.86 -37.86
N SER A 10 -4.45 30.55 -37.99
CA SER A 10 -5.24 29.86 -36.98
C SER A 10 -4.90 28.35 -36.87
N ALA A 11 -4.39 27.75 -37.94
CA ALA A 11 -3.96 26.34 -37.94
C ALA A 11 -2.55 26.14 -37.30
N ALA A 12 -1.75 27.22 -37.22
CA ALA A 12 -0.38 27.17 -36.67
C ALA A 12 -0.31 27.40 -35.15
N LEU A 13 -1.41 27.72 -34.48
CA LEU A 13 -1.52 27.90 -33.02
C LEU A 13 -2.41 26.85 -32.33
N ALA A 14 -2.59 25.69 -32.92
CA ALA A 14 -2.94 24.54 -32.10
C ALA A 14 -1.70 24.22 -31.26
N ALA A 15 -1.57 24.84 -30.08
CA ALA A 15 -0.60 24.44 -29.09
C ALA A 15 -0.78 22.94 -28.89
N GLN A 16 0.19 22.16 -29.34
CA GLN A 16 0.18 20.72 -29.22
C GLN A 16 -0.03 20.43 -27.73
N ALA A 17 -1.18 19.86 -27.38
CA ALA A 17 -1.47 19.49 -26.01
C ALA A 17 -0.23 18.76 -25.46
N PRO A 18 0.25 19.11 -24.27
CA PRO A 18 1.47 18.50 -23.75
C PRO A 18 1.31 16.99 -23.82
N ALA A 19 2.31 16.31 -24.39
CA ALA A 19 2.29 14.86 -24.55
C ALA A 19 1.99 14.21 -23.20
N ALA A 20 1.04 13.27 -23.19
CA ALA A 20 0.69 12.52 -21.97
C ALA A 20 1.94 11.92 -21.33
N PRO A 21 2.11 11.96 -19.99
CA PRO A 21 3.32 11.46 -19.34
C PRO A 21 3.42 9.95 -19.39
N ASN A 22 4.62 9.44 -19.39
CA ASN A 22 4.86 8.08 -18.92
C ASN A 22 4.61 7.99 -17.41
N ILE A 23 4.23 6.83 -16.93
CA ILE A 23 3.98 6.58 -15.50
C ILE A 23 4.75 5.34 -15.07
N LEU A 24 5.71 5.50 -14.17
CA LEU A 24 6.40 4.42 -13.47
C LEU A 24 5.90 4.40 -12.03
N PHE A 25 5.13 3.38 -11.68
CA PHE A 25 4.62 3.15 -10.34
C PHE A 25 5.39 2.01 -9.68
N ALA A 26 6.24 2.32 -8.70
CA ALA A 26 7.06 1.38 -7.96
C ALA A 26 6.49 1.19 -6.54
N ILE A 27 6.18 -0.05 -6.19
CA ILE A 27 5.55 -0.41 -4.94
C ILE A 27 6.29 -1.57 -4.27
N ALA A 28 6.89 -1.30 -3.10
CA ALA A 28 7.48 -2.30 -2.22
C ALA A 28 6.38 -3.11 -1.51
N ASP A 29 6.72 -4.28 -1.00
CA ASP A 29 5.82 -5.16 -0.25
C ASP A 29 6.23 -5.16 1.23
N ASP A 30 5.40 -4.63 2.13
CA ASP A 30 5.63 -4.61 3.58
C ASP A 30 6.69 -3.59 4.07
N GLN A 31 6.64 -2.31 3.69
CA GLN A 31 7.59 -1.29 4.17
C GLN A 31 6.90 -0.14 4.93
N SER A 32 7.29 0.10 6.20
CA SER A 32 6.82 1.25 6.98
C SER A 32 7.60 2.54 6.67
N TRP A 33 6.99 3.70 6.92
CA TRP A 33 7.44 5.04 6.49
C TRP A 33 8.81 5.47 6.98
N LEU A 34 9.27 4.98 8.15
CA LEU A 34 10.54 5.38 8.77
C LEU A 34 11.77 4.84 8.04
N HIS A 35 11.63 3.79 7.26
CA HIS A 35 12.76 3.01 6.75
C HIS A 35 13.18 3.47 5.35
N THR A 36 13.55 4.76 5.24
CA THR A 36 14.20 5.36 4.06
C THR A 36 15.21 6.41 4.53
N GLY A 37 16.23 6.72 3.71
CA GLY A 37 17.17 7.82 3.97
C GLY A 37 16.45 9.16 4.09
N ALA A 38 15.47 9.44 3.22
CA ALA A 38 14.67 10.65 3.24
C ALA A 38 13.83 10.81 4.53
N ALA A 39 13.48 9.71 5.21
CA ALA A 39 12.82 9.71 6.52
C ALA A 39 13.81 9.88 7.69
N GLY A 40 15.12 9.84 7.44
CA GLY A 40 16.17 10.00 8.44
C GLY A 40 16.65 8.69 9.08
N ASP A 41 16.34 7.52 8.52
CA ASP A 41 16.90 6.25 9.00
C ASP A 41 18.43 6.26 8.80
N PRO A 42 19.24 6.03 9.86
CA PRO A 42 20.68 6.15 9.77
C PRO A 42 21.39 4.93 9.15
N ILE A 43 20.66 3.84 8.90
CA ILE A 43 21.23 2.53 8.50
C ILE A 43 20.83 2.16 7.09
N VAL A 44 19.51 2.18 6.80
CA VAL A 44 18.98 1.76 5.50
C VAL A 44 19.39 2.77 4.41
N LYS A 45 19.84 2.24 3.27
CA LYS A 45 20.30 3.05 2.15
C LYS A 45 19.32 2.98 0.99
N THR A 46 18.59 4.07 0.79
CA THR A 46 17.59 4.20 -0.28
C THR A 46 17.90 5.37 -1.23
N PRO A 47 19.10 5.40 -1.87
CA PRO A 47 19.51 6.57 -2.66
C PRO A 47 18.59 6.87 -3.84
N ASN A 48 17.87 5.87 -4.36
CA ASN A 48 16.99 6.08 -5.51
C ASN A 48 15.60 6.59 -5.08
N PHE A 49 15.05 6.12 -3.96
CA PHE A 49 13.89 6.73 -3.31
C PHE A 49 14.19 8.20 -2.95
N ASP A 50 15.31 8.44 -2.30
CA ASP A 50 15.75 9.78 -1.88
C ASP A 50 15.95 10.72 -3.09
N ARG A 51 16.45 10.19 -4.21
CA ARG A 51 16.54 10.89 -5.48
C ARG A 51 15.16 11.32 -6.00
N VAL A 52 14.17 10.42 -5.99
CA VAL A 52 12.79 10.74 -6.39
C VAL A 52 12.21 11.82 -5.48
N ALA A 53 12.36 11.70 -4.16
CA ALA A 53 11.90 12.68 -3.19
C ALA A 53 12.53 14.07 -3.44
N LYS A 54 13.83 14.12 -3.72
CA LYS A 54 14.57 15.36 -4.02
C LYS A 54 14.18 15.96 -5.38
N ALA A 55 13.93 15.12 -6.40
CA ALA A 55 13.54 15.56 -7.74
C ALA A 55 12.07 15.99 -7.82
N GLY A 56 11.28 15.79 -6.77
CA GLY A 56 9.86 16.09 -6.70
C GLY A 56 9.39 16.41 -5.28
N VAL A 57 8.55 15.55 -4.74
CA VAL A 57 7.86 15.72 -3.47
C VAL A 57 8.02 14.51 -2.57
N LEU A 58 8.46 14.73 -1.33
CA LEU A 58 8.34 13.77 -0.24
C LEU A 58 6.95 13.95 0.41
N CYS A 59 6.11 12.92 0.39
CA CYS A 59 4.81 12.93 1.03
C CYS A 59 4.94 12.34 2.43
N ARG A 60 4.86 13.17 3.47
CA ARG A 60 5.14 12.75 4.84
C ARG A 60 4.01 11.98 5.51
N ASN A 61 2.77 12.16 5.04
CA ASN A 61 1.58 11.57 5.63
C ASN A 61 0.79 10.76 4.59
N SER A 62 1.36 9.63 4.18
CA SER A 62 0.77 8.75 3.17
C SER A 62 0.36 7.41 3.78
N PHE A 63 -0.88 6.99 3.52
CA PHE A 63 -1.48 5.85 4.20
C PHE A 63 -2.12 4.87 3.25
N SER A 64 -1.86 3.57 3.48
CA SER A 64 -2.65 2.53 2.84
C SER A 64 -4.07 2.50 3.39
N THR A 65 -5.00 2.01 2.58
CA THR A 65 -6.39 1.81 2.99
C THR A 65 -6.60 0.52 3.79
N CYS A 66 -5.58 -0.36 3.81
CA CYS A 66 -5.57 -1.62 4.52
C CYS A 66 -4.14 -2.02 4.89
N PRO A 67 -3.90 -2.55 6.11
CA PRO A 67 -2.58 -3.04 6.53
C PRO A 67 -2.29 -4.45 5.98
N GLY A 68 -2.59 -4.71 4.71
CA GLY A 68 -2.38 -6.00 4.06
C GLY A 68 -2.42 -5.89 2.55
N CYS A 69 -1.56 -6.67 1.88
CA CYS A 69 -1.19 -6.52 0.47
C CYS A 69 -2.38 -6.49 -0.52
N ALA A 70 -3.14 -7.58 -0.62
CA ALA A 70 -4.18 -7.72 -1.65
C ALA A 70 -5.26 -6.62 -1.56
N PRO A 71 -5.90 -6.33 -0.40
CA PRO A 71 -6.91 -5.28 -0.32
C PRO A 71 -6.33 -3.87 -0.49
N SER A 72 -5.10 -3.60 -0.01
CA SER A 72 -4.41 -2.34 -0.29
C SER A 72 -4.18 -2.14 -1.79
N ARG A 73 -3.63 -3.14 -2.46
CA ARG A 73 -3.39 -3.11 -3.92
C ARG A 73 -4.69 -3.01 -4.70
N ALA A 74 -5.76 -3.68 -4.27
CA ALA A 74 -7.09 -3.55 -4.87
C ALA A 74 -7.65 -2.12 -4.74
N SER A 75 -7.45 -1.48 -3.59
CA SER A 75 -7.82 -0.09 -3.35
C SER A 75 -7.04 0.87 -4.24
N ILE A 76 -5.72 0.68 -4.39
CA ILE A 76 -4.89 1.47 -5.33
C ILE A 76 -5.41 1.34 -6.76
N LEU A 77 -5.67 0.10 -7.22
CA LEU A 77 -6.10 -0.19 -8.59
C LEU A 77 -7.46 0.39 -8.93
N THR A 78 -8.37 0.43 -7.96
CA THR A 78 -9.77 0.85 -8.17
C THR A 78 -10.07 2.28 -7.72
N GLY A 79 -9.20 2.91 -6.92
CA GLY A 79 -9.44 4.20 -6.29
C GLY A 79 -10.57 4.17 -5.25
N ARG A 80 -10.84 3.02 -4.60
CA ARG A 80 -11.98 2.80 -3.69
C ARG A 80 -11.52 2.32 -2.33
N SER A 81 -12.33 2.55 -1.30
CA SER A 81 -12.14 1.97 0.03
C SER A 81 -12.35 0.45 0.00
N ILE A 82 -11.64 -0.29 0.86
CA ILE A 82 -11.70 -1.77 0.85
C ILE A 82 -13.12 -2.33 1.10
N TRP A 83 -13.93 -1.65 1.90
CA TRP A 83 -15.32 -2.07 2.17
C TRP A 83 -16.26 -1.89 0.99
N GLN A 84 -15.82 -1.21 -0.07
CA GLN A 84 -16.53 -1.05 -1.34
C GLN A 84 -16.09 -2.08 -2.40
N LEU A 85 -15.20 -3.03 -2.04
CA LEU A 85 -14.55 -3.95 -2.98
C LEU A 85 -14.96 -5.40 -2.80
N GLU A 86 -15.94 -5.68 -1.95
CA GLU A 86 -16.43 -7.04 -1.69
C GLU A 86 -15.28 -7.99 -1.38
N GLU A 87 -15.15 -9.09 -2.14
CA GLU A 87 -14.08 -10.09 -1.97
C GLU A 87 -12.67 -9.51 -2.11
N ALA A 88 -12.47 -8.54 -3.02
CA ALA A 88 -11.18 -7.89 -3.19
C ALA A 88 -10.78 -7.02 -1.99
N GLY A 89 -11.71 -6.71 -1.08
CA GLY A 89 -11.45 -6.08 0.21
C GLY A 89 -10.91 -7.05 1.27
N THR A 90 -10.73 -8.35 0.94
CA THR A 90 -10.14 -9.37 1.80
C THR A 90 -8.89 -9.99 1.16
N HIS A 91 -8.01 -10.53 2.00
CA HIS A 91 -6.76 -11.11 1.52
C HIS A 91 -6.95 -12.53 0.94
N ALA A 92 -6.31 -12.80 -0.20
CA ALA A 92 -6.34 -14.09 -0.89
C ALA A 92 -7.75 -14.57 -1.29
N SER A 93 -8.61 -13.65 -1.69
CA SER A 93 -9.94 -13.91 -2.24
C SER A 93 -9.99 -13.63 -3.75
N TYR A 94 -11.16 -13.59 -4.35
CA TYR A 94 -11.33 -13.17 -5.74
C TYR A 94 -11.05 -11.66 -5.90
N PHE A 95 -10.70 -11.27 -7.12
CA PHE A 95 -10.79 -9.89 -7.58
C PHE A 95 -11.91 -9.80 -8.61
N PRO A 96 -13.15 -9.44 -8.23
CA PRO A 96 -14.29 -9.46 -9.13
C PRO A 96 -14.09 -8.61 -10.38
N ARG A 97 -14.34 -9.17 -11.57
CA ARG A 97 -14.09 -8.52 -12.87
C ARG A 97 -14.94 -7.26 -13.09
N LYS A 98 -16.04 -7.11 -12.35
CA LYS A 98 -16.91 -5.92 -12.41
C LYS A 98 -16.25 -4.63 -11.93
N PHE A 99 -15.16 -4.72 -11.16
CA PHE A 99 -14.46 -3.52 -10.70
C PHE A 99 -13.57 -2.95 -11.79
N THR A 100 -13.81 -1.71 -12.14
CA THR A 100 -12.97 -0.94 -13.06
C THR A 100 -11.64 -0.63 -12.36
N VAL A 101 -10.52 -0.89 -13.05
CA VAL A 101 -9.18 -0.58 -12.60
C VAL A 101 -8.54 0.47 -13.50
N PHE A 102 -7.76 1.39 -12.92
CA PHE A 102 -7.18 2.50 -13.68
C PHE A 102 -6.20 2.06 -14.79
N PRO A 103 -5.43 0.95 -14.68
CA PRO A 103 -4.56 0.51 -15.78
C PRO A 103 -5.34 0.15 -17.05
N ASP A 104 -6.57 -0.40 -16.92
CA ASP A 104 -7.43 -0.68 -18.08
C ASP A 104 -7.94 0.61 -18.74
N LEU A 105 -8.24 1.64 -17.91
CA LEU A 105 -8.64 2.95 -18.44
C LEU A 105 -7.49 3.65 -19.18
N LEU A 106 -6.26 3.58 -18.63
CA LEU A 106 -5.06 4.08 -19.32
C LEU A 106 -4.83 3.34 -20.64
N ARG A 107 -4.96 2.00 -20.65
CA ARG A 107 -4.81 1.21 -21.87
C ARG A 107 -5.85 1.57 -22.92
N ALA A 108 -7.10 1.78 -22.52
CA ALA A 108 -8.17 2.24 -23.41
C ALA A 108 -7.89 3.64 -23.99
N ALA A 109 -7.16 4.48 -23.24
CA ALA A 109 -6.70 5.81 -23.69
C ALA A 109 -5.40 5.78 -24.50
N GLY A 110 -4.89 4.60 -24.89
CA GLY A 110 -3.74 4.45 -25.77
C GLY A 110 -2.41 4.21 -25.09
N TYR A 111 -2.35 4.12 -23.75
CA TYR A 111 -1.12 3.75 -23.04
C TYR A 111 -0.70 2.31 -23.35
N TYR A 112 0.60 2.07 -23.44
CA TYR A 112 1.18 0.76 -23.35
C TYR A 112 1.35 0.39 -21.88
N THR A 113 0.70 -0.67 -21.41
CA THR A 113 0.66 -1.02 -19.98
C THR A 113 1.34 -2.34 -19.71
N GLY A 114 2.04 -2.43 -18.58
CA GLY A 114 2.68 -3.68 -18.14
C GLY A 114 2.98 -3.68 -16.65
N LEU A 115 3.32 -4.86 -16.14
CA LEU A 115 3.81 -5.03 -14.77
C LEU A 115 4.99 -5.99 -14.72
N THR A 116 5.77 -5.93 -13.65
CA THR A 116 6.67 -7.00 -13.22
C THR A 116 6.48 -7.28 -11.73
N GLY A 117 6.60 -8.57 -11.35
CA GLY A 117 6.49 -9.05 -9.98
C GLY A 117 5.04 -9.04 -9.45
N LYS A 118 4.83 -8.49 -8.26
CA LYS A 118 3.56 -8.55 -7.54
C LYS A 118 2.58 -7.45 -7.98
N GLY A 119 1.57 -7.82 -8.73
CA GLY A 119 0.45 -6.94 -9.10
C GLY A 119 -0.65 -6.87 -8.04
N ALA A 120 -1.86 -7.32 -8.36
CA ALA A 120 -3.01 -7.33 -7.44
C ALA A 120 -2.93 -8.40 -6.33
N GLY A 121 -1.88 -9.23 -6.31
CA GLY A 121 -1.80 -10.41 -5.46
C GLY A 121 -1.57 -10.15 -3.95
N PRO A 122 -1.85 -11.18 -3.14
CA PRO A 122 -2.45 -12.43 -3.55
C PRO A 122 -3.97 -12.32 -3.73
N THR A 123 -4.43 -12.49 -4.96
CA THR A 123 -5.86 -12.58 -5.31
C THR A 123 -6.06 -13.63 -6.39
N ASN A 124 -7.23 -14.24 -6.47
CA ASN A 124 -7.61 -15.09 -7.57
C ASN A 124 -8.34 -14.29 -8.65
N PHE A 125 -7.59 -13.59 -9.48
CA PHE A 125 -8.13 -12.81 -10.58
C PHE A 125 -8.44 -13.67 -11.80
N LYS A 126 -7.73 -14.79 -12.00
CA LYS A 126 -7.93 -15.68 -13.17
C LYS A 126 -9.32 -16.29 -13.16
N ASP A 127 -9.72 -16.94 -12.06
CA ASP A 127 -11.05 -17.56 -11.94
C ASP A 127 -12.17 -16.50 -11.84
N ALA A 128 -11.83 -15.25 -11.54
CA ALA A 128 -12.75 -14.12 -11.62
C ALA A 128 -12.89 -13.54 -13.04
N GLY A 129 -12.30 -14.18 -14.05
CA GLY A 129 -12.49 -13.84 -15.46
C GLY A 129 -11.61 -12.71 -15.98
N TRP A 130 -10.49 -12.39 -15.32
CA TRP A 130 -9.54 -11.40 -15.83
C TRP A 130 -8.63 -12.01 -16.89
N PRO A 131 -8.41 -11.35 -18.04
CA PRO A 131 -7.53 -11.84 -19.10
C PRO A 131 -6.04 -11.75 -18.73
N HIS A 132 -5.69 -10.88 -17.78
CA HIS A 132 -4.36 -10.68 -17.20
C HIS A 132 -4.50 -10.14 -15.79
N ASN A 133 -3.37 -9.93 -15.08
CA ASN A 133 -3.40 -9.29 -13.78
C ASN A 133 -4.06 -7.91 -13.85
N PRO A 134 -4.93 -7.52 -12.89
CA PRO A 134 -5.57 -6.20 -12.87
C PRO A 134 -4.60 -5.00 -12.94
N ALA A 135 -3.33 -5.18 -12.54
CA ALA A 135 -2.29 -4.15 -12.67
C ALA A 135 -1.70 -4.03 -14.09
N GLY A 136 -1.97 -5.00 -14.98
CA GLY A 136 -1.53 -5.02 -16.38
C GLY A 136 -1.01 -6.38 -16.83
N PRO A 137 -0.65 -6.54 -18.13
CA PRO A 137 0.07 -7.71 -18.64
C PRO A 137 1.43 -7.88 -17.94
N ALA A 138 1.80 -9.11 -17.59
CA ALA A 138 3.02 -9.43 -16.87
C ALA A 138 4.25 -9.49 -17.80
N PHE A 139 5.38 -8.99 -17.31
CA PHE A 139 6.72 -9.08 -17.86
C PHE A 139 7.62 -9.68 -16.78
N ASP A 140 7.67 -11.02 -16.67
CA ASP A 140 8.37 -11.74 -15.58
C ASP A 140 9.29 -12.84 -16.11
N GLU A 141 9.66 -12.79 -17.40
CA GLU A 141 10.50 -13.85 -18.03
C GLU A 141 11.99 -13.73 -17.68
N ARG A 142 12.46 -12.49 -17.41
CA ARG A 142 13.85 -12.25 -17.03
C ARG A 142 14.05 -12.60 -15.56
N LYS A 143 14.98 -13.52 -15.29
CA LYS A 143 15.29 -13.97 -13.92
C LYS A 143 16.65 -13.45 -13.49
N ALA A 144 16.72 -13.02 -12.22
CA ALA A 144 17.97 -12.63 -11.59
C ALA A 144 18.89 -13.83 -11.38
N ALA A 145 20.19 -13.62 -11.45
CA ALA A 145 21.15 -14.61 -11.00
C ALA A 145 20.94 -14.88 -9.50
N LYS A 146 21.14 -16.13 -9.06
CA LYS A 146 21.09 -16.45 -7.62
C LYS A 146 22.07 -15.56 -6.86
N GLY A 147 21.54 -14.73 -5.97
CA GLY A 147 22.30 -13.76 -5.20
C GLY A 147 22.56 -14.18 -3.75
N VAL A 148 23.06 -13.26 -2.98
CA VAL A 148 23.35 -13.44 -1.56
C VAL A 148 22.06 -13.38 -0.70
N LEU A 149 21.01 -12.70 -1.20
CA LEU A 149 19.71 -12.58 -0.56
C LEU A 149 18.74 -13.66 -1.07
N ASP A 150 17.79 -14.05 -0.26
CA ASP A 150 16.70 -14.95 -0.64
C ASP A 150 15.53 -14.16 -1.28
N VAL A 151 15.88 -13.24 -2.20
CA VAL A 151 14.94 -12.40 -2.94
C VAL A 151 14.19 -13.19 -4.02
N HIS A 152 13.09 -12.63 -4.50
CA HIS A 152 12.32 -13.21 -5.59
C HIS A 152 13.19 -13.36 -6.84
N ALA A 153 12.89 -14.42 -7.62
CA ALA A 153 13.73 -14.81 -8.77
C ALA A 153 13.63 -13.83 -9.96
N ASP A 154 12.73 -12.87 -9.96
CA ASP A 154 12.56 -11.94 -11.09
C ASP A 154 13.65 -10.86 -11.10
N ASP A 155 14.28 -10.64 -12.26
CA ASP A 155 15.05 -9.41 -12.50
C ASP A 155 14.08 -8.32 -12.97
N TYR A 156 13.53 -7.60 -12.00
CA TYR A 156 12.50 -6.59 -12.25
C TYR A 156 12.92 -5.53 -13.25
N ALA A 157 14.16 -5.04 -13.14
CA ALA A 157 14.66 -4.00 -14.04
C ALA A 157 14.90 -4.54 -15.45
N ALA A 158 15.40 -5.77 -15.60
CA ALA A 158 15.55 -6.39 -16.91
C ALA A 158 14.18 -6.69 -17.57
N ASN A 159 13.16 -7.01 -16.78
CA ASN A 159 11.80 -7.14 -17.26
C ASN A 159 11.22 -5.79 -17.73
N PHE A 160 11.52 -4.70 -17.02
CA PHE A 160 11.18 -3.35 -17.46
C PHE A 160 11.89 -2.94 -18.76
N ASP A 161 13.17 -3.30 -18.91
CA ASP A 161 13.91 -3.06 -20.15
C ASP A 161 13.28 -3.79 -21.34
N GLU A 162 12.82 -5.04 -21.14
CA GLU A 162 12.10 -5.80 -22.16
C GLU A 162 10.74 -5.15 -22.48
N PHE A 163 10.02 -4.66 -21.48
CA PHE A 163 8.78 -3.89 -21.67
C PHE A 163 9.03 -2.63 -22.52
N LEU A 164 10.07 -1.83 -22.21
CA LEU A 164 10.41 -0.62 -22.96
C LEU A 164 10.80 -0.95 -24.41
N LYS A 165 11.49 -2.05 -24.65
CA LYS A 165 11.87 -2.53 -25.97
C LYS A 165 10.67 -2.91 -26.82
N GLN A 166 9.65 -3.55 -26.24
CA GLN A 166 8.43 -3.97 -26.93
C GLN A 166 7.42 -2.84 -27.11
N ARG A 167 7.56 -1.76 -26.36
CA ARG A 167 6.63 -0.61 -26.43
C ARG A 167 6.76 0.11 -27.77
N PRO A 168 5.63 0.39 -28.47
CA PRO A 168 5.62 1.36 -29.57
C PRO A 168 6.08 2.73 -29.06
N LYS A 169 7.12 3.31 -29.68
CA LYS A 169 7.82 4.51 -29.18
C LYS A 169 6.90 5.74 -29.03
N GLU A 170 5.89 5.83 -29.86
CA GLU A 170 4.91 6.92 -29.88
C GLU A 170 3.87 6.82 -28.76
N LYS A 171 3.75 5.66 -28.09
CA LYS A 171 2.78 5.47 -27.01
C LYS A 171 3.39 5.82 -25.66
N PRO A 172 2.70 6.60 -24.81
CA PRO A 172 3.07 6.71 -23.42
C PRO A 172 2.93 5.35 -22.72
N PHE A 173 3.68 5.14 -21.65
CA PHE A 173 3.57 3.90 -20.89
C PHE A 173 3.03 4.11 -19.48
N PHE A 174 2.38 3.07 -18.99
CA PHE A 174 2.18 2.81 -17.57
C PHE A 174 2.85 1.49 -17.21
N PHE A 175 3.77 1.52 -16.26
CA PHE A 175 4.42 0.31 -15.76
C PHE A 175 4.30 0.20 -14.25
N TRP A 176 3.80 -0.96 -13.80
CA TRP A 176 3.70 -1.32 -12.40
C TRP A 176 4.90 -2.19 -12.00
N PHE A 177 5.85 -1.63 -11.27
CA PHE A 177 6.88 -2.38 -10.60
C PHE A 177 6.40 -2.77 -9.20
N GLY A 178 5.91 -3.98 -9.03
CA GLY A 178 5.52 -4.54 -7.73
C GLY A 178 6.62 -5.47 -7.22
N SER A 179 7.50 -4.98 -6.37
CA SER A 179 8.49 -5.84 -5.73
C SER A 179 7.80 -6.86 -4.81
N HIS A 180 8.42 -8.01 -4.64
CA HIS A 180 8.11 -8.91 -3.56
C HIS A 180 8.85 -8.55 -2.27
N GLU A 181 9.91 -7.76 -2.37
CA GLU A 181 10.69 -7.27 -1.24
C GLU A 181 10.09 -5.96 -0.69
N PRO A 182 10.21 -5.73 0.61
CA PRO A 182 10.80 -6.56 1.68
C PRO A 182 9.81 -7.51 2.39
N HIS A 183 8.99 -8.27 1.67
CA HIS A 183 8.14 -9.31 2.26
C HIS A 183 8.98 -10.52 2.71
N ARG A 184 8.65 -11.09 3.89
CA ARG A 184 9.31 -12.30 4.39
C ARG A 184 9.18 -13.49 3.44
N PRO A 185 10.14 -14.49 3.51
CA PRO A 185 11.21 -14.64 4.52
C PRO A 185 12.45 -13.80 4.20
N TYR A 186 13.21 -13.39 5.20
CA TYR A 186 14.53 -12.77 5.05
C TYR A 186 15.65 -13.78 5.22
N ARG A 187 16.77 -13.57 4.50
CA ARG A 187 17.97 -14.35 4.74
C ARG A 187 18.59 -13.94 6.07
N ALA A 188 18.56 -14.87 7.05
CA ALA A 188 19.07 -14.62 8.39
C ALA A 188 20.54 -14.18 8.37
N GLY A 189 20.85 -13.07 9.05
CA GLY A 189 22.18 -12.48 9.16
C GLY A 189 22.65 -11.71 7.93
N SER A 190 21.81 -11.50 6.91
CA SER A 190 22.16 -10.75 5.69
C SER A 190 22.55 -9.30 6.00
N GLY A 191 21.86 -8.63 6.91
CA GLY A 191 22.18 -7.27 7.31
C GLY A 191 23.54 -7.13 8.00
N ALA A 192 23.86 -8.07 8.90
CA ALA A 192 25.19 -8.11 9.53
C ALA A 192 26.29 -8.43 8.51
N ALA A 193 26.04 -9.37 7.58
CA ALA A 193 26.98 -9.71 6.51
C ALA A 193 27.24 -8.52 5.57
N ALA A 194 26.28 -7.63 5.38
CA ALA A 194 26.41 -6.38 4.64
C ALA A 194 27.09 -5.24 5.45
N GLY A 195 27.54 -5.52 6.67
CA GLY A 195 28.26 -4.57 7.52
C GLY A 195 27.36 -3.55 8.24
N LYS A 196 26.05 -3.82 8.35
CA LYS A 196 25.14 -2.96 9.11
C LYS A 196 25.33 -3.15 10.62
N ASP A 197 25.31 -2.03 11.36
CA ASP A 197 25.57 -1.99 12.80
C ASP A 197 24.27 -2.15 13.58
N ALA A 198 24.11 -3.31 14.26
CA ALA A 198 22.95 -3.60 15.10
C ALA A 198 22.78 -2.62 16.27
N ALA A 199 23.84 -1.98 16.75
CA ALA A 199 23.76 -1.00 17.83
C ALA A 199 23.02 0.27 17.41
N LYS A 200 22.98 0.58 16.12
CA LYS A 200 22.30 1.76 15.58
C LYS A 200 20.82 1.54 15.26
N VAL A 201 20.34 0.30 15.33
CA VAL A 201 18.94 -0.02 15.06
C VAL A 201 18.02 0.65 16.07
N THR A 202 17.05 1.41 15.58
CA THR A 202 15.94 1.90 16.40
C THR A 202 14.84 0.83 16.42
N VAL A 203 14.78 0.06 17.51
CA VAL A 203 13.73 -0.94 17.68
C VAL A 203 12.41 -0.25 18.02
N PRO A 204 11.30 -0.52 17.28
CA PRO A 204 9.99 0.01 17.63
C PRO A 204 9.59 -0.28 19.07
N ALA A 205 9.04 0.71 19.79
CA ALA A 205 8.79 0.63 21.23
C ALA A 205 7.78 -0.46 21.66
N PHE A 206 7.07 -1.05 20.72
CA PHE A 206 6.19 -2.21 20.92
C PHE A 206 6.87 -3.56 20.73
N LEU A 207 8.15 -3.60 20.36
CA LEU A 207 8.95 -4.83 20.26
C LEU A 207 10.00 -4.88 21.37
N PRO A 208 10.38 -6.09 21.84
CA PRO A 208 11.47 -6.22 22.78
C PRO A 208 12.79 -5.90 22.08
N ASP A 209 13.60 -5.07 22.73
CA ASP A 209 14.93 -4.75 22.23
C ASP A 209 15.91 -5.88 22.58
N THR A 210 16.06 -6.83 21.66
CA THR A 210 16.96 -7.99 21.80
C THR A 210 17.85 -8.13 20.56
N PRO A 211 18.96 -8.85 20.65
CA PRO A 211 19.85 -9.08 19.50
C PRO A 211 19.13 -9.71 18.31
N GLU A 212 18.18 -10.62 18.55
CA GLU A 212 17.41 -11.30 17.49
C GLU A 212 16.48 -10.34 16.76
N VAL A 213 15.80 -9.43 17.49
CA VAL A 213 14.92 -8.42 16.89
C VAL A 213 15.73 -7.40 16.10
N ARG A 214 16.87 -6.96 16.63
CA ARG A 214 17.80 -6.07 15.92
C ARG A 214 18.32 -6.69 14.63
N SER A 215 18.74 -7.97 14.68
CA SER A 215 19.18 -8.71 13.49
C SER A 215 18.06 -8.85 12.46
N ASP A 216 16.84 -9.19 12.88
CA ASP A 216 15.67 -9.31 12.00
C ASP A 216 15.33 -7.98 11.29
N ILE A 217 15.52 -6.84 11.97
CA ILE A 217 15.35 -5.50 11.37
C ILE A 217 16.46 -5.21 10.35
N LEU A 218 17.70 -5.59 10.63
CA LEU A 218 18.80 -5.39 9.68
C LEU A 218 18.63 -6.25 8.42
N ASP A 219 18.13 -7.48 8.55
CA ASP A 219 17.83 -8.36 7.43
C ASP A 219 16.69 -7.79 6.55
N TYR A 220 15.67 -7.23 7.19
CA TYR A 220 14.61 -6.48 6.51
C TYR A 220 15.14 -5.27 5.73
N TYR A 221 16.14 -4.55 6.25
CA TYR A 221 16.75 -3.41 5.55
C TYR A 221 17.48 -3.82 4.27
N GLU A 222 18.09 -5.01 4.21
CA GLU A 222 18.72 -5.52 2.99
C GLU A 222 17.71 -5.70 1.85
N GLU A 223 16.51 -6.16 2.18
CA GLU A 223 15.43 -6.34 1.21
C GLU A 223 14.90 -4.98 0.68
N ILE A 224 14.79 -3.96 1.56
CA ILE A 224 14.46 -2.58 1.15
C ILE A 224 15.50 -2.04 0.18
N GLU A 225 16.79 -2.23 0.49
CA GLU A 225 17.89 -1.77 -0.38
C GLU A 225 17.90 -2.52 -1.72
N TYR A 226 17.46 -3.78 -1.74
CA TYR A 226 17.28 -4.51 -3.01
C TYR A 226 16.18 -3.88 -3.87
N PHE A 227 15.02 -3.59 -3.30
CA PHE A 227 13.95 -2.85 -3.99
C PHE A 227 14.46 -1.51 -4.55
N ASP A 228 15.16 -0.72 -3.73
CA ASP A 228 15.71 0.57 -4.13
C ASP A 228 16.71 0.45 -5.29
N ARG A 229 17.56 -0.58 -5.27
CA ARG A 229 18.49 -0.85 -6.38
C ARG A 229 17.77 -1.16 -7.69
N GLN A 230 16.69 -1.94 -7.65
CA GLN A 230 15.88 -2.24 -8.84
C GLN A 230 15.19 -0.99 -9.37
N LEU A 231 14.64 -0.15 -8.49
CA LEU A 231 14.10 1.17 -8.84
C LEU A 231 15.15 2.03 -9.56
N GLY A 232 16.37 2.09 -9.02
CA GLY A 232 17.47 2.87 -9.61
C GLY A 232 17.81 2.43 -11.03
N ARG A 233 17.83 1.12 -11.28
CA ARG A 233 18.05 0.57 -12.62
C ARG A 233 16.95 0.97 -13.60
N MET A 234 15.67 0.93 -13.15
CA MET A 234 14.53 1.34 -13.98
C MET A 234 14.57 2.84 -14.31
N ILE A 235 14.88 3.69 -13.32
CA ILE A 235 15.06 5.13 -13.56
C ILE A 235 16.16 5.38 -14.59
N ALA A 236 17.29 4.68 -14.48
CA ALA A 236 18.39 4.80 -15.46
C ALA A 236 17.97 4.38 -16.87
N SER A 237 17.11 3.38 -17.03
CA SER A 237 16.55 2.98 -18.33
C SER A 237 15.67 4.07 -18.95
N VAL A 238 14.84 4.73 -18.14
CA VAL A 238 14.02 5.88 -18.58
C VAL A 238 14.90 7.08 -18.95
N GLU A 239 15.98 7.35 -18.18
CA GLU A 239 16.96 8.39 -18.51
C GLU A 239 17.66 8.13 -19.83
N LYS A 240 18.13 6.90 -20.02
CA LYS A 240 18.79 6.47 -21.27
C LYS A 240 17.87 6.61 -22.48
N ALA A 241 16.56 6.42 -22.29
CA ALA A 241 15.56 6.65 -23.32
C ALA A 241 15.29 8.15 -23.61
N GLY A 242 15.82 9.07 -22.78
CA GLY A 242 15.55 10.53 -22.89
C GLY A 242 14.16 10.94 -22.41
N GLU A 243 13.46 10.09 -21.68
CA GLU A 243 12.04 10.26 -21.34
C GLU A 243 11.79 10.70 -19.90
N LEU A 244 12.83 10.81 -19.06
CA LEU A 244 12.70 11.10 -17.63
C LEU A 244 11.93 12.40 -17.36
N ALA A 245 12.17 13.45 -18.14
CA ALA A 245 11.50 14.74 -17.94
C ALA A 245 9.97 14.64 -18.00
N ASN A 246 9.44 13.76 -18.87
CA ASN A 246 7.99 13.53 -19.00
C ASN A 246 7.54 12.18 -18.42
N THR A 247 8.19 11.71 -17.38
CA THR A 247 7.80 10.50 -16.65
C THR A 247 7.37 10.87 -15.23
N LEU A 248 6.12 10.55 -14.88
CA LEU A 248 5.63 10.57 -13.51
C LEU A 248 6.11 9.31 -12.80
N ILE A 249 6.97 9.47 -11.81
CA ILE A 249 7.49 8.39 -10.97
C ILE A 249 6.82 8.50 -9.61
N VAL A 250 6.18 7.42 -9.17
CA VAL A 250 5.62 7.28 -7.82
C VAL A 250 6.27 6.08 -7.17
N VAL A 251 6.84 6.27 -5.98
CA VAL A 251 7.45 5.20 -5.18
C VAL A 251 6.75 5.13 -3.84
N CYS A 252 6.27 3.96 -3.46
CA CYS A 252 5.62 3.71 -2.17
C CYS A 252 5.78 2.25 -1.75
N ALA A 253 5.07 1.85 -0.67
CA ALA A 253 4.85 0.47 -0.28
C ALA A 253 3.36 0.15 -0.28
N ASP A 254 2.95 -1.13 -0.15
CA ASP A 254 1.53 -1.50 -0.13
C ASP A 254 0.92 -1.53 1.28
N ASN A 255 1.70 -1.91 2.27
CA ASN A 255 1.39 -1.87 3.70
C ASN A 255 2.68 -1.86 4.53
N GLY A 256 2.55 -1.69 5.85
CA GLY A 256 3.70 -1.59 6.73
C GLY A 256 4.43 -2.90 6.99
N MET A 257 5.58 -2.80 7.65
CA MET A 257 6.56 -3.85 7.89
C MET A 257 5.96 -5.16 8.45
N ALA A 258 6.50 -6.32 8.02
CA ALA A 258 6.06 -7.66 8.40
C ALA A 258 6.52 -8.07 9.80
N PHE A 259 6.20 -7.24 10.80
CA PHE A 259 6.56 -7.42 12.21
C PHE A 259 5.31 -7.43 13.09
N PRO A 260 5.39 -8.03 14.32
CA PRO A 260 4.30 -7.98 15.28
C PRO A 260 3.79 -6.54 15.48
N ARG A 261 2.47 -6.34 15.60
CA ARG A 261 1.80 -5.04 15.78
C ARG A 261 1.92 -4.05 14.60
N ALA A 262 2.58 -4.40 13.50
CA ALA A 262 2.66 -3.59 12.29
C ALA A 262 1.72 -4.11 11.19
N LYS A 263 2.19 -4.97 10.28
CA LYS A 263 1.33 -5.60 9.27
C LYS A 263 0.08 -6.23 9.89
N ALA A 264 -1.03 -6.18 9.18
CA ALA A 264 -2.36 -6.62 9.65
C ALA A 264 -2.91 -5.83 10.85
N ASN A 265 -2.36 -4.65 11.19
CA ASN A 265 -2.90 -3.76 12.22
C ASN A 265 -3.05 -2.32 11.68
N LEU A 266 -4.07 -1.59 12.17
CA LEU A 266 -4.36 -0.22 11.74
C LEU A 266 -3.54 0.86 12.49
N TYR A 267 -2.46 0.47 13.18
CA TYR A 267 -1.52 1.41 13.80
C TYR A 267 -0.59 2.04 12.77
N GLU A 268 0.10 3.13 13.13
CA GLU A 268 1.01 3.86 12.24
C GLU A 268 1.98 2.93 11.49
N TYR A 269 2.64 2.00 12.20
CA TYR A 269 3.58 1.06 11.57
C TYR A 269 2.95 0.10 10.56
N GLY A 270 1.63 -0.08 10.58
CA GLY A 270 0.91 -0.94 9.65
C GLY A 270 0.35 -0.23 8.42
N ILE A 271 0.02 1.07 8.53
CA ILE A 271 -0.66 1.81 7.46
C ILE A 271 0.06 3.06 6.97
N HIS A 272 0.99 3.64 7.74
CA HIS A 272 1.77 4.81 7.35
C HIS A 272 3.00 4.36 6.54
N LEU A 273 3.15 4.87 5.31
CA LEU A 273 4.04 4.29 4.32
C LEU A 273 4.93 5.35 3.66
N PRO A 274 6.16 5.00 3.27
CA PRO A 274 7.02 5.91 2.54
C PRO A 274 6.39 6.23 1.19
N THR A 275 6.42 7.52 0.80
CA THR A 275 5.92 7.93 -0.51
C THR A 275 6.73 9.09 -1.06
N ALA A 276 7.29 8.92 -2.26
CA ALA A 276 7.96 9.96 -3.02
C ALA A 276 7.40 10.03 -4.44
N ILE A 277 7.18 11.25 -4.96
CA ILE A 277 6.57 11.48 -6.27
C ILE A 277 7.39 12.52 -7.03
N ALA A 278 7.81 12.20 -8.25
CA ALA A 278 8.51 13.12 -9.14
C ALA A 278 7.90 13.11 -10.55
N TRP A 279 7.79 14.27 -11.14
CA TRP A 279 7.51 14.46 -12.56
C TRP A 279 8.23 15.74 -12.97
N PRO A 280 9.52 15.66 -13.40
CA PRO A 280 10.39 16.82 -13.52
C PRO A 280 9.83 17.95 -14.40
N ARG A 281 9.03 17.61 -15.42
CA ARG A 281 8.38 18.59 -16.31
C ARG A 281 7.25 19.36 -15.63
N SER A 282 6.62 18.83 -14.58
CA SER A 282 5.32 19.33 -14.06
C SER A 282 5.28 19.54 -12.57
N ILE A 283 6.12 18.88 -11.80
CA ILE A 283 6.14 18.94 -10.33
C ILE A 283 7.41 19.67 -9.87
N PRO A 284 7.30 20.79 -9.16
CA PRO A 284 8.45 21.48 -8.60
C PRO A 284 9.25 20.59 -7.64
N PRO A 285 10.60 20.55 -7.75
CA PRO A 285 11.44 19.68 -6.93
C PRO A 285 11.65 20.18 -5.50
N GLY A 286 12.21 19.29 -4.65
CA GLY A 286 12.76 19.62 -3.34
C GLY A 286 11.71 19.99 -2.27
N ARG A 287 10.46 19.55 -2.43
CA ARG A 287 9.37 19.85 -1.50
C ARG A 287 9.03 18.66 -0.62
N ALA A 288 8.50 18.97 0.57
CA ALA A 288 7.81 18.00 1.41
C ALA A 288 6.40 18.51 1.70
N ILE A 289 5.40 17.65 1.58
CA ILE A 289 4.01 17.95 1.87
C ILE A 289 3.51 17.13 3.05
N ASP A 290 2.67 17.77 3.87
CA ASP A 290 2.11 17.21 5.11
C ASP A 290 0.62 16.85 4.96
N ASP A 291 0.07 16.98 3.75
CA ASP A 291 -1.29 16.58 3.44
C ASP A 291 -1.51 15.09 3.74
N LEU A 292 -2.67 14.77 4.29
CA LEU A 292 -3.08 13.39 4.49
C LEU A 292 -3.46 12.74 3.15
N ILE A 293 -2.69 11.76 2.72
CA ILE A 293 -2.82 11.06 1.44
C ILE A 293 -3.31 9.64 1.71
N SER A 294 -4.40 9.25 1.08
CA SER A 294 -4.87 7.88 1.04
C SER A 294 -4.45 7.22 -0.27
N PHE A 295 -4.02 5.98 -0.25
CA PHE A 295 -3.58 5.29 -1.47
C PHE A 295 -4.69 5.07 -2.52
N ARG A 296 -5.97 5.18 -2.14
CA ARG A 296 -7.07 5.27 -3.11
C ARG A 296 -7.00 6.54 -3.99
N ASP A 297 -6.18 7.52 -3.60
CA ASP A 297 -5.98 8.76 -4.34
C ASP A 297 -5.08 8.59 -5.57
N PHE A 298 -4.29 7.50 -5.64
CA PHE A 298 -3.38 7.28 -6.77
C PHE A 298 -4.11 7.04 -8.09
N ALA A 299 -5.19 6.24 -8.10
CA ALA A 299 -5.94 5.98 -9.33
C ALA A 299 -6.47 7.26 -10.01
N PRO A 300 -7.22 8.16 -9.33
CA PRO A 300 -7.65 9.41 -9.92
C PRO A 300 -6.48 10.34 -10.25
N THR A 301 -5.35 10.28 -9.53
CA THR A 301 -4.15 11.07 -9.83
C THR A 301 -3.51 10.63 -11.15
N PHE A 302 -3.36 9.34 -11.39
CA PHE A 302 -2.81 8.82 -12.64
C PHE A 302 -3.72 9.13 -13.84
N LEU A 303 -5.04 9.01 -13.67
CA LEU A 303 -5.99 9.37 -14.71
C LEU A 303 -5.93 10.86 -15.05
N GLU A 304 -5.94 11.75 -14.05
CA GLU A 304 -5.83 13.19 -14.27
C GLU A 304 -4.48 13.58 -14.90
N ALA A 305 -3.37 12.95 -14.49
CA ALA A 305 -2.07 13.16 -15.12
C ALA A 305 -2.07 12.76 -16.61
N ALA A 306 -2.83 11.74 -16.97
CA ALA A 306 -3.05 11.29 -18.33
C ALA A 306 -4.08 12.14 -19.10
N GLY A 307 -4.68 13.18 -18.50
CA GLY A 307 -5.73 14.00 -19.10
C GLY A 307 -7.10 13.33 -19.13
N LEU A 308 -7.32 12.30 -18.31
CA LEU A 308 -8.56 11.56 -18.23
C LEU A 308 -9.37 11.95 -16.98
N PRO A 309 -10.70 11.97 -17.04
CA PRO A 309 -11.52 12.17 -15.87
C PRO A 309 -11.41 10.96 -14.91
N PRO A 310 -11.58 11.15 -13.60
CA PRO A 310 -11.69 10.05 -12.66
C PRO A 310 -12.96 9.24 -12.98
N HIS A 311 -12.91 7.93 -12.75
CA HIS A 311 -14.08 7.07 -12.89
C HIS A 311 -15.07 7.35 -11.74
N ALA A 312 -16.38 7.41 -12.07
CA ALA A 312 -17.43 7.81 -11.12
C ALA A 312 -17.50 6.96 -9.83
N ALA A 313 -17.04 5.69 -9.88
CA ALA A 313 -17.00 4.81 -8.70
C ALA A 313 -15.80 5.03 -7.79
N MET A 314 -14.84 5.88 -8.15
CA MET A 314 -13.67 6.18 -7.30
C MET A 314 -14.07 7.09 -6.15
N SER A 315 -13.67 6.73 -4.94
CA SER A 315 -13.83 7.56 -3.73
C SER A 315 -12.56 8.33 -3.36
N GLY A 316 -11.44 8.03 -4.03
CA GLY A 316 -10.19 8.78 -3.91
C GLY A 316 -10.26 10.14 -4.60
N ARG A 317 -9.37 11.05 -4.22
CA ARG A 317 -9.24 12.39 -4.80
C ARG A 317 -7.84 12.58 -5.38
N SER A 318 -7.74 13.12 -6.58
CA SER A 318 -6.44 13.40 -7.21
C SER A 318 -5.53 14.27 -6.33
N LEU A 319 -4.24 13.96 -6.37
CA LEU A 319 -3.17 14.69 -5.70
C LEU A 319 -2.56 15.77 -6.60
N LEU A 320 -2.92 15.81 -7.87
CA LEU A 320 -2.17 16.55 -8.89
C LEU A 320 -2.08 18.04 -8.60
N THR A 321 -3.15 18.66 -8.06
CA THR A 321 -3.15 20.08 -7.66
C THR A 321 -2.12 20.34 -6.55
N ALA A 322 -2.07 19.50 -5.51
CA ALA A 322 -1.09 19.65 -4.42
C ALA A 322 0.34 19.38 -4.91
N LEU A 323 0.51 18.38 -5.79
CA LEU A 323 1.81 18.02 -6.36
C LEU A 323 2.38 19.13 -7.25
N LYS A 324 1.55 19.81 -8.05
CA LYS A 324 1.97 20.91 -8.93
C LYS A 324 2.11 22.26 -8.23
N SER A 325 1.67 22.39 -6.97
CA SER A 325 1.85 23.61 -6.17
C SER A 325 3.35 23.87 -5.89
N ASN A 326 3.71 25.13 -5.68
CA ASN A 326 5.05 25.51 -5.20
C ASN A 326 5.16 25.48 -3.66
N LYS A 327 4.08 25.16 -2.94
CA LYS A 327 4.04 25.17 -1.46
C LYS A 327 4.55 23.84 -0.89
N SER A 328 5.14 23.93 0.32
CA SER A 328 5.45 22.79 1.19
C SER A 328 4.54 22.82 2.42
N GLY A 329 4.58 21.78 3.26
CA GLY A 329 3.69 21.62 4.40
C GLY A 329 2.29 21.18 3.97
N GLN A 330 1.24 21.62 4.66
CA GLN A 330 -0.14 21.34 4.27
C GLN A 330 -0.55 22.24 3.08
N VAL A 331 -0.73 21.63 1.92
CA VAL A 331 -1.02 22.32 0.65
C VAL A 331 -2.52 22.36 0.37
N ASP A 332 -3.23 21.26 0.58
CA ASP A 332 -4.69 21.14 0.43
C ASP A 332 -5.36 21.08 1.82
N PRO A 333 -5.94 22.18 2.31
CA PRO A 333 -6.57 22.23 3.64
C PRO A 333 -7.79 21.30 3.78
N ALA A 334 -8.34 20.78 2.69
CA ALA A 334 -9.43 19.84 2.73
C ALA A 334 -8.98 18.38 3.00
N ARG A 335 -7.67 18.10 3.03
CA ARG A 335 -7.11 16.79 3.35
C ARG A 335 -6.87 16.64 4.85
N THR A 336 -7.95 16.61 5.63
CA THR A 336 -7.91 16.63 7.10
C THR A 336 -7.95 15.26 7.74
N ALA A 337 -8.34 14.22 6.99
CA ALA A 337 -8.45 12.86 7.48
C ALA A 337 -8.33 11.84 6.35
N ILE A 338 -7.86 10.65 6.70
CA ILE A 338 -7.96 9.44 5.87
C ILE A 338 -8.68 8.34 6.66
N THR A 339 -9.21 7.37 5.94
CA THR A 339 -9.80 6.16 6.53
C THR A 339 -9.07 4.92 6.05
N ALA A 340 -8.96 3.94 6.94
CA ALA A 340 -8.41 2.62 6.64
C ALA A 340 -9.27 1.54 7.30
N GLY A 341 -9.16 0.31 6.81
CA GLY A 341 -9.90 -0.80 7.37
C GLY A 341 -9.19 -2.13 7.20
N ARG A 342 -9.68 -3.11 7.91
CA ARG A 342 -9.22 -4.49 7.82
C ARG A 342 -10.41 -5.43 7.93
N GLU A 343 -10.35 -6.49 7.16
CA GLU A 343 -11.21 -7.66 7.25
C GLU A 343 -10.35 -8.90 7.53
N ARG A 344 -10.56 -10.01 6.84
CA ARG A 344 -9.70 -11.18 6.94
C ARG A 344 -8.35 -10.92 6.27
N HIS A 345 -7.25 -11.16 7.01
CA HIS A 345 -5.90 -11.11 6.45
C HIS A 345 -5.41 -12.53 6.08
N SER A 346 -5.23 -13.42 7.06
CA SER A 346 -4.86 -14.81 6.76
C SER A 346 -5.86 -15.81 7.35
N HIS A 347 -5.69 -17.10 7.11
CA HIS A 347 -6.42 -18.13 7.86
C HIS A 347 -5.79 -18.23 9.25
N ALA A 348 -6.23 -17.36 10.13
CA ALA A 348 -5.64 -17.14 11.44
C ALA A 348 -6.59 -17.39 12.61
N ARG A 349 -7.90 -17.50 12.32
CA ARG A 349 -8.92 -17.70 13.34
C ARG A 349 -9.80 -18.87 12.96
N ARG A 350 -10.42 -19.44 14.00
CA ARG A 350 -11.40 -20.50 13.81
C ARG A 350 -12.47 -20.05 12.82
N ASP A 351 -12.97 -21.01 12.05
CA ASP A 351 -14.01 -20.81 11.04
C ASP A 351 -13.66 -19.77 9.96
N ASN A 352 -12.35 -19.52 9.73
CA ASN A 352 -11.82 -18.58 8.76
C ASN A 352 -12.31 -17.13 8.97
N LEU A 353 -12.63 -16.78 10.21
CA LEU A 353 -13.13 -15.43 10.55
C LEU A 353 -12.06 -14.36 10.33
N GLY A 354 -12.53 -13.19 9.94
CA GLY A 354 -11.74 -11.96 9.87
C GLY A 354 -11.49 -11.35 11.26
N TYR A 355 -10.75 -10.24 11.28
CA TYR A 355 -10.70 -9.31 12.41
C TYR A 355 -11.10 -7.93 11.90
N PRO A 356 -12.42 -7.66 11.83
CA PRO A 356 -12.93 -6.44 11.22
C PRO A 356 -12.65 -5.23 12.09
N CYS A 357 -11.98 -4.23 11.51
CA CYS A 357 -11.76 -2.94 12.14
C CYS A 357 -11.73 -1.81 11.11
N ARG A 358 -12.01 -0.58 11.58
CA ARG A 358 -11.95 0.66 10.79
C ARG A 358 -11.20 1.73 11.56
N ALA A 359 -10.46 2.57 10.86
CA ALA A 359 -9.73 3.68 11.46
C ALA A 359 -10.03 5.00 10.77
N LEU A 360 -9.97 6.07 11.54
CA LEU A 360 -9.86 7.45 11.10
C LEU A 360 -8.54 8.01 11.59
N ARG A 361 -7.71 8.50 10.67
CA ARG A 361 -6.44 9.13 10.94
C ARG A 361 -6.51 10.61 10.54
N THR A 362 -6.31 11.50 11.50
CA THR A 362 -6.14 12.95 11.29
C THR A 362 -4.67 13.33 11.53
N LEU A 363 -4.27 14.58 11.35
CA LEU A 363 -2.87 14.99 11.59
C LEU A 363 -2.36 14.69 13.00
N ARG A 364 -3.25 14.66 13.99
CA ARG A 364 -2.86 14.42 15.38
C ARG A 364 -3.31 13.08 15.94
N TYR A 365 -4.49 12.61 15.56
CA TYR A 365 -5.10 11.47 16.23
C TYR A 365 -5.35 10.31 15.29
N LEU A 366 -5.26 9.11 15.86
CA LEU A 366 -5.71 7.87 15.27
C LEU A 366 -6.83 7.30 16.14
N TYR A 367 -8.03 7.14 15.56
CA TYR A 367 -9.16 6.45 16.16
C TYR A 367 -9.39 5.12 15.45
N ILE A 368 -9.54 4.03 16.21
CA ILE A 368 -9.81 2.69 15.69
C ILE A 368 -11.08 2.14 16.34
N ARG A 369 -11.99 1.59 15.51
CA ARG A 369 -13.13 0.79 15.95
C ARG A 369 -12.89 -0.67 15.59
N ASN A 370 -12.89 -1.55 16.61
CA ASN A 370 -12.82 -3.00 16.50
C ASN A 370 -14.24 -3.56 16.58
N PHE A 371 -14.69 -4.27 15.53
CA PHE A 371 -16.07 -4.80 15.48
C PHE A 371 -16.22 -6.18 16.11
N ALA A 372 -15.10 -6.87 16.40
CA ALA A 372 -15.05 -8.18 17.04
C ALA A 372 -13.93 -8.21 18.12
N PRO A 373 -14.07 -7.40 19.20
CA PRO A 373 -13.05 -7.27 20.24
C PRO A 373 -12.82 -8.56 21.04
N GLU A 374 -13.75 -9.50 20.98
CA GLU A 374 -13.64 -10.84 21.59
C GLU A 374 -12.68 -11.76 20.84
N LEU A 375 -12.32 -11.46 19.57
CA LEU A 375 -11.38 -12.24 18.79
C LEU A 375 -9.93 -11.79 19.03
N TRP A 376 -8.98 -12.67 18.69
CA TRP A 376 -7.56 -12.36 18.76
C TRP A 376 -7.10 -11.58 17.51
N PRO A 377 -6.57 -10.35 17.63
CA PRO A 377 -6.20 -9.53 16.48
C PRO A 377 -5.05 -10.13 15.66
N ALA A 378 -4.14 -10.85 16.31
CA ALA A 378 -3.01 -11.54 15.68
C ALA A 378 -3.37 -12.93 15.14
N GLY A 379 -4.63 -13.39 15.30
CA GLY A 379 -5.07 -14.75 15.06
C GLY A 379 -5.06 -15.60 16.33
N ASP A 380 -5.77 -16.73 16.28
CA ASP A 380 -5.96 -17.59 17.44
C ASP A 380 -4.62 -18.21 17.91
N PRO A 381 -4.42 -18.34 19.24
CA PRO A 381 -3.30 -19.08 19.81
C PRO A 381 -3.38 -20.58 19.45
N PRO A 382 -2.27 -21.29 19.38
CA PRO A 382 -0.91 -20.78 19.56
C PRO A 382 -0.29 -20.19 18.29
N PHE A 383 -1.01 -20.14 17.16
CA PHE A 383 -0.45 -19.85 15.84
C PHE A 383 -0.20 -18.36 15.60
N PHE A 384 -1.10 -17.49 16.08
CA PHE A 384 -1.05 -16.03 15.81
C PHE A 384 -0.72 -15.73 14.34
N ALA A 385 -1.51 -16.33 13.45
CA ALA A 385 -1.12 -16.53 12.06
C ALA A 385 -1.35 -15.30 11.17
N ASP A 386 -1.86 -14.20 11.69
CA ASP A 386 -1.84 -12.89 11.01
C ASP A 386 -0.50 -12.15 11.17
N ILE A 387 0.42 -12.71 11.95
CA ILE A 387 1.81 -12.25 12.03
C ILE A 387 2.68 -13.24 11.25
N ASP A 388 3.48 -12.73 10.33
CA ASP A 388 4.44 -13.53 9.57
C ASP A 388 5.50 -14.15 10.49
N ASN A 389 5.95 -15.37 10.14
CA ASN A 389 6.96 -16.05 10.96
C ASN A 389 8.33 -15.38 10.82
N GLY A 390 9.04 -15.28 11.92
CA GLY A 390 10.37 -14.69 11.98
C GLY A 390 10.86 -14.53 13.42
N PRO A 391 12.13 -14.11 13.60
CA PRO A 391 12.73 -13.94 14.93
C PRO A 391 11.92 -13.00 15.84
N SER A 392 11.43 -11.88 15.32
CA SER A 392 10.64 -10.92 16.10
C SER A 392 9.30 -11.49 16.57
N LYS A 393 8.62 -12.32 15.76
CA LYS A 393 7.41 -13.05 16.22
C LYS A 393 7.75 -14.04 17.33
N THR A 394 8.79 -14.83 17.15
CA THR A 394 9.25 -15.77 18.18
C THR A 394 9.55 -15.04 19.48
N ALA A 395 10.23 -13.90 19.40
CA ALA A 395 10.58 -13.09 20.57
C ALA A 395 9.34 -12.62 21.36
N VAL A 396 8.23 -12.22 20.70
CA VAL A 396 7.02 -11.78 21.42
C VAL A 396 6.13 -12.94 21.88
N VAL A 397 6.06 -14.04 21.13
CA VAL A 397 5.23 -15.21 21.48
C VAL A 397 5.79 -15.93 22.71
N SER A 398 7.10 -16.02 22.84
CA SER A 398 7.76 -16.70 23.98
C SER A 398 7.68 -15.94 25.31
N ARG A 399 7.22 -14.68 25.29
CA ARG A 399 7.16 -13.81 26.47
C ARG A 399 5.80 -13.87 27.18
N LYS A 400 5.74 -13.31 28.40
CA LYS A 400 4.50 -13.08 29.17
C LYS A 400 4.56 -11.68 29.80
N ASP A 401 4.92 -10.69 28.99
CA ASP A 401 5.10 -9.30 29.41
C ASP A 401 4.32 -8.33 28.52
N ARG A 402 4.55 -7.03 28.68
CA ARG A 402 3.87 -5.99 27.90
C ARG A 402 4.00 -6.16 26.39
N PHE A 403 5.11 -6.69 25.89
CA PHE A 403 5.34 -6.86 24.46
C PHE A 403 4.44 -7.97 23.87
N HIS A 404 4.22 -9.04 24.67
CA HIS A 404 3.24 -10.06 24.34
C HIS A 404 1.83 -9.46 24.25
N GLU A 405 1.39 -8.73 25.29
CA GLU A 405 0.08 -8.09 25.30
C GLU A 405 -0.10 -7.08 24.18
N LEU A 406 0.88 -6.21 23.93
CA LEU A 406 0.84 -5.23 22.85
C LEU A 406 0.73 -5.88 21.47
N SER A 407 1.35 -7.02 21.23
CA SER A 407 1.40 -7.68 19.93
C SER A 407 0.27 -8.68 19.71
N LEU A 408 -0.13 -9.41 20.73
CA LEU A 408 -0.99 -10.59 20.64
C LEU A 408 -2.31 -10.44 21.40
N GLY A 409 -2.34 -9.64 22.47
CA GLY A 409 -3.50 -9.46 23.36
C GLY A 409 -4.73 -8.95 22.63
N LYS A 410 -5.93 -9.29 23.15
CA LYS A 410 -7.20 -8.80 22.64
C LYS A 410 -7.28 -7.29 22.75
N ARG A 411 -8.04 -6.66 21.85
CA ARG A 411 -8.22 -5.21 21.79
C ARG A 411 -9.56 -4.81 22.38
N PRO A 412 -9.66 -3.61 22.99
CA PRO A 412 -10.96 -3.04 23.31
C PRO A 412 -11.77 -2.73 22.03
N ALA A 413 -13.06 -2.51 22.16
CA ALA A 413 -13.92 -2.15 21.03
C ALA A 413 -13.50 -0.84 20.35
N GLU A 414 -12.87 0.06 21.09
CA GLU A 414 -12.42 1.36 20.60
C GLU A 414 -11.03 1.72 21.13
N GLU A 415 -10.22 2.26 20.24
CA GLU A 415 -8.88 2.72 20.57
C GLU A 415 -8.69 4.14 20.05
N PHE A 416 -7.94 4.96 20.81
CA PHE A 416 -7.66 6.36 20.44
C PHE A 416 -6.26 6.75 20.88
N PHE A 417 -5.48 7.28 19.93
CA PHE A 417 -4.07 7.60 20.15
C PHE A 417 -3.75 9.02 19.69
N ASP A 418 -2.90 9.73 20.44
CA ASP A 418 -2.26 10.96 20.00
C ASP A 418 -0.91 10.61 19.38
N ILE A 419 -0.87 10.46 18.06
CA ILE A 419 0.30 9.97 17.31
C ILE A 419 1.43 10.99 17.23
N THR A 420 1.20 12.24 17.63
CA THR A 420 2.25 13.25 17.67
C THR A 420 3.24 13.04 18.83
N VAL A 421 2.79 12.38 19.87
CA VAL A 421 3.58 12.02 21.06
C VAL A 421 3.75 10.52 21.26
N ASP A 422 2.86 9.70 20.65
CA ASP A 422 2.86 8.25 20.73
C ASP A 422 2.65 7.61 19.34
N PRO A 423 3.60 7.76 18.41
CA PRO A 423 3.48 7.16 17.07
C PRO A 423 3.52 5.62 17.10
N ALA A 424 3.96 5.02 18.21
CA ALA A 424 3.93 3.57 18.41
C ALA A 424 2.56 3.06 18.90
N CYS A 425 1.61 3.97 19.19
CA CYS A 425 0.25 3.66 19.64
C CYS A 425 0.23 2.75 20.88
N LEU A 426 1.00 3.11 21.91
CA LEU A 426 1.16 2.29 23.12
C LEU A 426 0.07 2.61 24.16
N GLN A 427 -0.37 3.87 24.22
CA GLN A 427 -1.31 4.33 25.24
C GLN A 427 -2.68 4.64 24.63
N ASN A 428 -3.67 3.78 24.89
CA ASN A 428 -5.05 4.03 24.48
C ASN A 428 -5.69 5.13 25.33
N LEU A 429 -6.06 6.25 24.71
CA LEU A 429 -6.66 7.43 25.33
C LEU A 429 -8.20 7.42 25.35
N ALA A 430 -8.85 6.37 24.83
CA ALA A 430 -10.30 6.32 24.67
C ALA A 430 -11.09 6.52 25.98
N ALA A 431 -10.53 6.08 27.13
CA ALA A 431 -11.11 6.23 28.45
C ALA A 431 -10.62 7.44 29.24
N ILE A 432 -9.70 8.24 28.69
CA ILE A 432 -9.10 9.37 29.38
C ILE A 432 -9.99 10.61 29.26
N PRO A 433 -10.52 11.18 30.38
CA PRO A 433 -11.47 12.29 30.35
C PRO A 433 -11.01 13.51 29.57
N ALA A 434 -9.72 13.86 29.63
CA ALA A 434 -9.14 14.98 28.92
C ALA A 434 -9.24 14.87 27.38
N HIS A 435 -9.37 13.67 26.85
CA HIS A 435 -9.48 13.38 25.42
C HIS A 435 -10.89 13.10 24.94
N LYS A 436 -11.91 13.08 25.83
CA LYS A 436 -13.28 12.68 25.53
C LYS A 436 -13.88 13.39 24.31
N THR A 437 -13.79 14.72 24.25
CA THR A 437 -14.35 15.50 23.14
C THR A 437 -13.70 15.17 21.80
N ALA A 438 -12.38 15.03 21.77
CA ALA A 438 -11.66 14.64 20.56
C ALA A 438 -12.03 13.22 20.13
N PHE A 439 -12.08 12.28 21.07
CA PHE A 439 -12.47 10.90 20.83
C PHE A 439 -13.90 10.78 20.24
N GLU A 440 -14.90 11.43 20.85
CA GLU A 440 -16.27 11.41 20.36
C GLU A 440 -16.42 12.07 18.98
N THR A 441 -15.62 13.11 18.71
CA THR A 441 -15.59 13.77 17.39
C THR A 441 -15.08 12.82 16.32
N HIS A 442 -13.98 12.12 16.57
CA HIS A 442 -13.41 11.16 15.62
C HIS A 442 -14.34 9.95 15.41
N ARG A 443 -14.98 9.46 16.48
CA ARG A 443 -16.00 8.40 16.38
C ARG A 443 -17.10 8.79 15.41
N ARG A 444 -17.72 9.96 15.63
CA ARG A 444 -18.84 10.46 14.78
C ARG A 444 -18.38 10.70 13.34
N GLN A 445 -17.17 11.25 13.16
CA GLN A 445 -16.63 11.50 11.84
C GLN A 445 -16.41 10.18 11.07
N LEU A 446 -15.80 9.18 11.70
CA LEU A 446 -15.66 7.85 11.09
C LEU A 446 -17.00 7.25 10.73
N GLU A 447 -17.99 7.22 11.64
CA GLU A 447 -19.31 6.69 11.37
C GLU A 447 -20.01 7.39 10.21
N THR A 448 -19.88 8.71 10.12
CA THR A 448 -20.44 9.48 9.01
C THR A 448 -19.83 9.08 7.66
N ILE A 449 -18.51 8.95 7.59
CA ILE A 449 -17.81 8.54 6.37
C ILE A 449 -18.21 7.11 5.98
N LEU A 450 -18.20 6.16 6.93
CA LEU A 450 -18.53 4.77 6.66
C LEU A 450 -19.98 4.60 6.18
N LYS A 451 -20.93 5.34 6.75
CA LYS A 451 -22.33 5.35 6.30
C LYS A 451 -22.45 5.92 4.89
N ALA A 452 -21.76 7.04 4.60
CA ALA A 452 -21.77 7.66 3.27
C ALA A 452 -21.15 6.74 2.20
N GLU A 453 -20.11 5.97 2.56
CA GLU A 453 -19.47 4.99 1.68
C GLU A 453 -20.14 3.60 1.71
N SER A 454 -21.28 3.45 2.39
CA SER A 454 -22.08 2.21 2.48
C SER A 454 -21.28 1.01 3.02
N ASP A 455 -20.46 1.22 4.05
CA ASP A 455 -19.70 0.13 4.67
C ASP A 455 -20.62 -0.92 5.31
N PRO A 456 -20.55 -2.20 4.90
CA PRO A 456 -21.41 -3.26 5.43
C PRO A 456 -21.29 -3.46 6.95
N ARG A 457 -20.09 -3.20 7.55
CA ARG A 457 -19.89 -3.35 9.01
C ARG A 457 -20.72 -2.34 9.80
N ILE A 458 -20.77 -1.08 9.34
CA ILE A 458 -21.55 -0.04 10.04
C ILE A 458 -23.06 -0.15 9.75
N LEU A 459 -23.44 -0.77 8.62
CA LEU A 459 -24.83 -1.00 8.24
C LEU A 459 -25.41 -2.30 8.81
N GLY A 460 -24.63 -3.09 9.58
CA GLY A 460 -25.08 -4.33 10.20
C GLY A 460 -25.09 -5.55 9.27
N THR A 461 -24.57 -5.44 8.05
CA THR A 461 -24.48 -6.53 7.06
C THR A 461 -23.07 -7.05 6.86
N GLY A 462 -22.14 -6.68 7.74
CA GLY A 462 -20.70 -6.94 7.60
C GLY A 462 -20.29 -8.42 7.66
N ALA A 463 -21.16 -9.31 8.15
CA ALA A 463 -20.91 -10.75 8.14
C ALA A 463 -20.68 -11.31 6.72
N ILE A 464 -21.05 -10.58 5.66
CA ILE A 464 -20.78 -10.96 4.27
C ILE A 464 -19.28 -11.15 4.01
N PHE A 465 -18.40 -10.38 4.66
CA PHE A 465 -16.95 -10.51 4.49
C PHE A 465 -16.40 -11.86 4.96
N ASP A 466 -17.05 -12.48 5.94
CA ASP A 466 -16.67 -13.78 6.48
C ASP A 466 -17.14 -14.94 5.57
N SER A 467 -18.02 -14.65 4.60
CA SER A 467 -18.50 -15.62 3.59
C SER A 467 -17.56 -15.76 2.39
N TYR A 468 -16.68 -14.80 2.15
CA TYR A 468 -15.84 -14.80 0.96
C TYR A 468 -14.78 -15.91 1.00
N PRO A 469 -14.57 -16.65 -0.12
CA PRO A 469 -13.64 -17.75 -0.17
C PRO A 469 -12.19 -17.29 0.01
N ARG A 470 -11.36 -18.18 0.53
CA ARG A 470 -9.91 -18.01 0.58
C ARG A 470 -9.24 -18.94 -0.41
N HIS A 471 -8.44 -18.38 -1.32
CA HIS A 471 -7.67 -19.11 -2.33
C HIS A 471 -6.20 -19.32 -1.95
N SER A 472 -5.93 -19.51 -0.68
CA SER A 472 -4.63 -19.87 -0.12
C SER A 472 -4.80 -21.03 0.85
N PRO A 473 -3.73 -21.79 1.15
CA PRO A 473 -3.83 -22.94 2.04
C PRO A 473 -4.47 -22.60 3.39
N MET A 474 -5.37 -23.48 3.83
CA MET A 474 -5.99 -23.42 5.15
C MET A 474 -5.08 -24.11 6.17
N ARG A 475 -5.08 -23.61 7.43
CA ARG A 475 -4.29 -24.22 8.51
C ARG A 475 -5.07 -25.34 9.17
N PRO A 476 -4.48 -26.53 9.31
CA PRO A 476 -5.09 -27.62 10.05
C PRO A 476 -5.41 -27.19 11.49
N GLY A 477 -6.54 -27.63 12.01
CA GLY A 477 -6.96 -27.39 13.40
C GLY A 477 -7.67 -26.07 13.68
N LEU A 478 -7.68 -25.10 12.73
CA LEU A 478 -8.46 -23.88 12.88
C LEU A 478 -9.90 -23.99 12.34
N GLY A 479 -10.24 -25.10 11.68
CA GLY A 479 -11.56 -25.25 11.08
C GLY A 479 -11.76 -24.28 9.90
N GLY A 480 -13.02 -24.00 9.59
CA GLY A 480 -13.41 -23.15 8.48
C GLY A 480 -14.46 -23.81 7.62
N PHE A 481 -14.71 -23.27 6.42
CA PHE A 481 -15.60 -23.93 5.49
C PHE A 481 -14.99 -25.28 5.09
N ALA A 482 -15.80 -26.32 5.04
CA ALA A 482 -15.37 -27.71 4.82
C ALA A 482 -14.47 -27.86 3.60
N GLU A 483 -14.60 -26.96 2.63
CA GLU A 483 -13.80 -26.95 1.42
C GLU A 483 -13.31 -25.53 1.13
N GLN A 484 -12.02 -25.40 0.91
CA GLN A 484 -11.39 -24.13 0.51
C GLN A 484 -12.01 -23.60 -0.79
N GLY A 485 -12.24 -22.28 -0.84
CA GLY A 485 -12.81 -21.62 -2.02
C GLY A 485 -14.33 -21.69 -2.13
N LYS A 486 -15.03 -22.32 -1.19
CA LYS A 486 -16.50 -22.30 -1.12
C LYS A 486 -17.01 -21.14 -0.26
N TYR A 487 -18.15 -20.59 -0.67
CA TYR A 487 -18.85 -19.60 0.14
C TYR A 487 -19.53 -20.26 1.34
N ASN A 488 -19.67 -19.50 2.42
CA ASN A 488 -20.52 -19.87 3.52
C ASN A 488 -21.96 -20.09 2.99
N PRO A 489 -22.60 -21.25 3.25
CA PRO A 489 -23.95 -21.52 2.78
C PRO A 489 -24.99 -20.47 3.20
N ALA A 490 -24.76 -19.73 4.30
CA ALA A 490 -25.61 -18.63 4.74
C ALA A 490 -25.59 -17.42 3.79
N PHE A 491 -24.57 -17.31 2.92
CA PHE A 491 -24.39 -16.19 2.01
C PHE A 491 -24.13 -16.70 0.59
N THR A 492 -25.20 -17.08 -0.10
CA THR A 492 -25.10 -17.48 -1.50
C THR A 492 -24.87 -16.26 -2.38
N PRO A 493 -23.75 -16.18 -3.14
CA PRO A 493 -23.54 -15.08 -4.07
C PRO A 493 -24.63 -15.05 -5.12
N LYS A 494 -25.26 -13.90 -5.32
CA LYS A 494 -26.34 -13.78 -6.31
C LYS A 494 -25.86 -13.84 -7.76
N THR A 495 -24.58 -13.50 -8.02
CA THR A 495 -23.86 -13.69 -9.31
C THR A 495 -22.40 -13.26 -9.10
N ARG A 496 -21.47 -13.97 -9.72
CA ARG A 496 -20.03 -13.55 -9.77
C ARG A 496 -19.79 -12.57 -10.90
#